data_71e8bb43175d338c341fab5f03d929d9
#
_entry.id   71e8bb43175d338c341fab5f03d929d9
#
_cell.length_a   1.000
_cell.length_b   1.000
_cell.length_c   1.000
_cell.angle_alpha   90.00
_cell.angle_beta   90.00
_cell.angle_gamma   90.00
#
_symmetry.space_group_name_H-M   'P 1'
#
loop_
_entity.id
_entity.type
_entity.pdbx_description
1 polymer ?
#
loop_
_entity_poly.entity_id
_entity_poly.type
_entity_poly.pdbx_seq_one_letter_code
_entity_poly.pdbx_strand_id
1 'polypeptide(L)'
;EFESYPVEDYGDNLIIHGFVDTHAHAPQFCNRGLGMDKELLPWLETYTFPEEAKFSDLDYAKTVYSAFVNELWRYGTTRSILFGTIHKESTLLLMRLLSEAGLSAFVGKVNMDRNSPDYLIEDTDQSLHDTRVWLEEARQFGPLVRPIVTPRFVPSCTSRLMSGLGDLAVEYNVPIQSHLSENHGEIEWVHSLHPDSSSYTDVYCEHRLMGTVPTVMAHCIHLSDEEMERMHETKTMVAHCPYSNVNLSSGIAPIRKLLNHGISIAL
;
A
#
# COMPACT_ATOMS: atom_id res chain seq x y z
N GLU A 1 -45.61 2.32 7.15
CA GLU A 1 -44.67 1.28 7.66
C GLU A 1 -43.51 1.85 8.51
N PHE A 2 -43.13 3.14 8.37
CA PHE A 2 -41.98 3.75 9.05
C PHE A 2 -42.37 4.72 10.20
N GLU A 3 -43.66 4.93 10.47
CA GLU A 3 -44.14 5.89 11.50
C GLU A 3 -43.69 5.62 12.93
N SER A 4 -43.20 4.41 13.23
CA SER A 4 -42.71 4.01 14.55
C SER A 4 -41.21 4.15 14.76
N TYR A 5 -40.45 4.56 13.74
CA TYR A 5 -39.01 4.71 13.83
C TYR A 5 -38.61 6.14 14.22
N PRO A 6 -37.55 6.30 15.03
CA PRO A 6 -37.02 7.64 15.32
C PRO A 6 -36.49 8.27 14.02
N VAL A 7 -36.85 9.52 13.80
CA VAL A 7 -36.40 10.30 12.64
C VAL A 7 -35.35 11.30 13.12
N GLU A 8 -34.16 11.25 12.52
CA GLU A 8 -33.17 12.30 12.63
C GLU A 8 -33.23 13.18 11.37
N ASP A 9 -33.51 14.45 11.57
CA ASP A 9 -33.58 15.45 10.50
C ASP A 9 -32.26 16.23 10.43
N TYR A 10 -31.51 16.05 9.35
CA TYR A 10 -30.25 16.76 9.08
C TYR A 10 -30.48 18.07 8.30
N GLY A 11 -31.72 18.52 8.12
CA GLY A 11 -32.06 19.73 7.39
C GLY A 11 -31.56 19.70 5.95
N ASP A 12 -30.85 20.75 5.55
CA ASP A 12 -30.31 20.89 4.18
C ASP A 12 -28.96 20.18 3.95
N ASN A 13 -28.47 19.37 4.90
CA ASN A 13 -27.22 18.65 4.75
C ASN A 13 -27.37 17.44 3.83
N LEU A 14 -26.32 17.16 3.06
CA LEU A 14 -26.24 15.96 2.23
C LEU A 14 -25.70 14.78 3.06
N ILE A 15 -26.38 13.66 2.98
CA ILE A 15 -25.89 12.39 3.51
C ILE A 15 -25.14 11.65 2.39
N ILE A 16 -23.85 11.44 2.57
CA ILE A 16 -23.00 10.70 1.65
C ILE A 16 -22.36 9.51 2.36
N HIS A 17 -21.91 8.52 1.59
CA HIS A 17 -21.05 7.47 2.16
C HIS A 17 -19.67 8.03 2.51
N GLY A 18 -18.95 7.36 3.42
CA GLY A 18 -17.58 7.72 3.77
C GLY A 18 -16.62 7.56 2.59
N PHE A 19 -15.53 8.32 2.63
CA PHE A 19 -14.49 8.27 1.61
C PHE A 19 -13.70 6.97 1.69
N VAL A 20 -13.10 6.61 0.55
CA VAL A 20 -12.21 5.46 0.38
C VAL A 20 -10.85 5.96 -0.07
N ASP A 21 -9.80 5.62 0.67
CA ASP A 21 -8.41 5.88 0.32
C ASP A 21 -7.73 4.55 -0.02
N THR A 22 -7.30 4.38 -1.26
CA THR A 22 -6.77 3.10 -1.73
C THR A 22 -5.24 3.01 -1.66
N HIS A 23 -4.56 4.05 -1.17
CA HIS A 23 -3.12 4.01 -0.94
C HIS A 23 -2.67 5.06 0.07
N ALA A 24 -2.32 4.64 1.25
CA ALA A 24 -1.66 5.49 2.24
C ALA A 24 -0.63 4.71 3.07
N HIS A 25 0.42 5.40 3.51
CA HIS A 25 1.42 4.89 4.42
C HIS A 25 1.15 5.44 5.83
N ALA A 26 0.55 4.64 6.69
CA ALA A 26 0.24 5.06 8.05
C ALA A 26 1.47 5.57 8.85
N PRO A 27 2.67 4.94 8.75
CA PRO A 27 3.85 5.42 9.45
C PRO A 27 4.40 6.75 8.94
N GLN A 28 4.05 7.18 7.72
CA GLN A 28 4.48 8.45 7.14
C GLN A 28 3.60 9.63 7.57
N PHE A 29 2.66 9.42 8.47
CA PHE A 29 1.76 10.46 8.95
C PHE A 29 2.50 11.69 9.50
N CYS A 30 3.65 11.49 10.17
CA CYS A 30 4.50 12.58 10.67
C CYS A 30 5.30 13.29 9.57
N ASN A 31 5.43 12.68 8.38
CA ASN A 31 6.21 13.24 7.26
C ASN A 31 5.40 14.11 6.31
N ARG A 32 4.12 14.33 6.58
CA ARG A 32 3.24 15.13 5.73
C ARG A 32 3.82 16.54 5.51
N GLY A 33 4.02 16.90 4.23
CA GLY A 33 4.58 18.20 3.83
C GLY A 33 6.09 18.32 3.94
N LEU A 34 6.82 17.25 4.30
CA LEU A 34 8.29 17.24 4.35
C LEU A 34 8.88 16.77 3.03
N GLY A 35 9.98 17.42 2.61
CA GLY A 35 10.80 16.98 1.49
C GLY A 35 10.18 17.17 0.12
N MET A 36 9.26 18.12 -0.05
CA MET A 36 8.61 18.44 -1.33
C MET A 36 9.56 19.02 -2.39
N ASP A 37 10.84 19.17 -2.06
CA ASP A 37 11.95 19.57 -2.92
C ASP A 37 12.80 18.41 -3.42
N LYS A 38 12.36 17.16 -3.16
CA LYS A 38 13.11 15.95 -3.48
C LYS A 38 12.31 15.02 -4.39
N GLU A 39 13.04 14.31 -5.25
CA GLU A 39 12.48 13.15 -5.96
C GLU A 39 12.35 11.94 -5.04
N LEU A 40 11.66 10.88 -5.52
CA LEU A 40 11.29 9.70 -4.77
C LEU A 40 12.45 9.09 -3.97
N LEU A 41 13.54 8.69 -4.61
CA LEU A 41 14.61 7.93 -3.95
C LEU A 41 15.33 8.75 -2.86
N PRO A 42 15.78 10.01 -3.11
CA PRO A 42 16.32 10.87 -2.07
C PRO A 42 15.33 11.20 -0.95
N TRP A 43 14.03 11.26 -1.26
CA TRP A 43 12.98 11.49 -0.26
C TRP A 43 12.83 10.27 0.67
N LEU A 44 12.83 9.06 0.12
CA LEU A 44 12.79 7.82 0.91
C LEU A 44 13.95 7.75 1.91
N GLU A 45 15.18 8.03 1.46
CA GLU A 45 16.38 7.97 2.29
C GLU A 45 16.41 9.04 3.38
N THR A 46 15.95 10.26 3.05
CA THR A 46 16.07 11.42 3.95
C THR A 46 14.98 11.45 5.02
N TYR A 47 13.76 11.10 4.67
CA TYR A 47 12.60 11.30 5.55
C TYR A 47 11.87 10.00 5.88
N THR A 48 11.62 9.15 4.89
CA THR A 48 10.72 8.03 5.03
C THR A 48 11.32 6.89 5.83
N PHE A 49 12.48 6.39 5.42
CA PHE A 49 13.12 5.26 6.11
C PHE A 49 13.50 5.57 7.55
N PRO A 50 14.09 6.77 7.88
CA PRO A 50 14.35 7.13 9.27
C PRO A 50 13.07 7.23 10.13
N GLU A 51 11.94 7.63 9.54
CA GLU A 51 10.67 7.70 10.26
C GLU A 51 10.09 6.31 10.49
N GLU A 52 10.02 5.47 9.46
CA GLU A 52 9.48 4.12 9.55
C GLU A 52 10.25 3.23 10.53
N ALA A 53 11.56 3.43 10.67
CA ALA A 53 12.39 2.70 11.63
C ALA A 53 11.96 2.91 13.10
N LYS A 54 11.42 4.08 13.44
CA LYS A 54 10.97 4.40 14.81
C LYS A 54 9.80 3.51 15.26
N PHE A 55 9.07 2.91 14.33
CA PHE A 55 7.93 2.05 14.62
C PHE A 55 8.31 0.67 15.20
N SER A 56 9.60 0.37 15.37
CA SER A 56 10.06 -0.71 16.23
C SER A 56 9.73 -0.45 17.71
N ASP A 57 9.59 0.81 18.12
CA ASP A 57 9.08 1.24 19.41
C ASP A 57 7.55 1.28 19.37
N LEU A 58 6.91 0.40 20.14
CA LEU A 58 5.44 0.29 20.17
C LEU A 58 4.74 1.49 20.83
N ASP A 59 5.38 2.19 21.74
CA ASP A 59 4.81 3.41 22.36
C ASP A 59 4.81 4.55 21.34
N TYR A 60 5.89 4.68 20.57
CA TYR A 60 5.95 5.60 19.43
C TYR A 60 4.87 5.25 18.40
N ALA A 61 4.83 4.00 17.96
CA ALA A 61 3.86 3.50 16.99
C ALA A 61 2.41 3.77 17.46
N LYS A 62 2.11 3.48 18.73
CA LYS A 62 0.79 3.75 19.32
C LYS A 62 0.41 5.22 19.24
N THR A 63 1.34 6.10 19.58
CA THR A 63 1.10 7.56 19.54
C THR A 63 0.77 8.03 18.13
N VAL A 64 1.60 7.65 17.14
CA VAL A 64 1.42 8.08 15.75
C VAL A 64 0.19 7.45 15.12
N TYR A 65 0.00 6.14 15.27
CA TYR A 65 -1.14 5.44 14.68
C TYR A 65 -2.47 5.87 15.29
N SER A 66 -2.52 6.19 16.60
CA SER A 66 -3.74 6.76 17.21
C SER A 66 -4.10 8.11 16.60
N ALA A 67 -3.11 8.98 16.37
CA ALA A 67 -3.33 10.25 15.70
C ALA A 67 -3.76 10.05 14.23
N PHE A 68 -3.15 9.14 13.50
CA PHE A 68 -3.52 8.78 12.12
C PHE A 68 -4.98 8.28 12.03
N VAL A 69 -5.37 7.33 12.89
CA VAL A 69 -6.74 6.78 12.91
C VAL A 69 -7.77 7.86 13.23
N ASN A 70 -7.46 8.77 14.17
CA ASN A 70 -8.32 9.92 14.47
C ASN A 70 -8.49 10.86 13.27
N GLU A 71 -7.42 11.08 12.48
CA GLU A 71 -7.50 11.90 11.26
C GLU A 71 -8.35 11.24 10.17
N LEU A 72 -8.28 9.91 10.00
CA LEU A 72 -9.17 9.21 9.08
C LEU A 72 -10.65 9.50 9.41
N TRP A 73 -11.03 9.41 10.68
CA TRP A 73 -12.37 9.78 11.13
C TRP A 73 -12.70 11.25 10.87
N ARG A 74 -11.77 12.14 11.20
CA ARG A 74 -11.95 13.59 11.05
C ARG A 74 -12.22 13.99 9.61
N TYR A 75 -11.59 13.31 8.65
CA TYR A 75 -11.77 13.58 7.23
C TYR A 75 -12.84 12.69 6.56
N GLY A 76 -13.52 11.85 7.32
CA GLY A 76 -14.58 10.98 6.80
C GLY A 76 -14.08 9.83 5.94
N THR A 77 -12.79 9.46 6.04
CA THR A 77 -12.23 8.29 5.37
C THR A 77 -12.57 7.05 6.19
N THR A 78 -13.52 6.27 5.72
CA THR A 78 -14.05 5.09 6.45
C THR A 78 -13.51 3.77 5.95
N ARG A 79 -12.82 3.78 4.79
CA ARG A 79 -12.16 2.61 4.20
C ARG A 79 -10.80 2.99 3.66
N SER A 80 -9.79 2.14 3.91
CA SER A 80 -8.43 2.42 3.45
C SER A 80 -7.69 1.15 3.06
N ILE A 81 -6.69 1.32 2.17
CA ILE A 81 -5.65 0.33 1.92
C ILE A 81 -4.33 0.93 2.40
N LEU A 82 -3.71 0.31 3.41
CA LEU A 82 -2.64 0.92 4.19
C LEU A 82 -1.36 0.09 4.16
N PHE A 83 -0.26 0.79 3.95
CA PHE A 83 1.08 0.30 4.24
C PHE A 83 1.38 0.54 5.72
N GLY A 84 1.76 -0.51 6.45
CA GLY A 84 2.40 -0.43 7.77
C GLY A 84 3.91 -0.27 7.64
N THR A 85 4.64 -0.99 8.49
CA THR A 85 6.10 -1.07 8.44
C THR A 85 6.57 -2.53 8.31
N ILE A 86 7.88 -2.77 8.29
CA ILE A 86 8.45 -4.12 8.40
C ILE A 86 8.17 -4.76 9.78
N HIS A 87 7.88 -3.96 10.80
CA HIS A 87 7.69 -4.41 12.18
C HIS A 87 6.31 -5.04 12.36
N LYS A 88 6.26 -6.35 12.54
CA LYS A 88 5.03 -7.14 12.67
C LYS A 88 4.12 -6.62 13.79
N GLU A 89 4.67 -6.43 14.99
CA GLU A 89 3.90 -6.02 16.16
C GLU A 89 3.29 -4.62 16.00
N SER A 90 4.03 -3.71 15.40
CA SER A 90 3.56 -2.36 15.07
C SER A 90 2.40 -2.41 14.07
N THR A 91 2.49 -3.28 13.07
CA THR A 91 1.41 -3.43 12.07
C THR A 91 0.15 -4.06 12.69
N LEU A 92 0.30 -5.04 13.59
CA LEU A 92 -0.83 -5.59 14.37
C LEU A 92 -1.47 -4.53 15.27
N LEU A 93 -0.67 -3.64 15.86
CA LEU A 93 -1.17 -2.51 16.64
C LEU A 93 -2.02 -1.56 15.79
N LEU A 94 -1.58 -1.23 14.57
CA LEU A 94 -2.37 -0.43 13.63
C LEU A 94 -3.71 -1.11 13.31
N MET A 95 -3.70 -2.41 13.02
CA MET A 95 -4.92 -3.17 12.75
C MET A 95 -5.90 -3.15 13.93
N ARG A 96 -5.37 -3.27 15.16
CA ARG A 96 -6.18 -3.17 16.39
C ARG A 96 -6.84 -1.82 16.51
N LEU A 97 -6.08 -0.72 16.38
CA LEU A 97 -6.60 0.64 16.50
C LEU A 97 -7.68 0.95 15.46
N LEU A 98 -7.51 0.48 14.22
CA LEU A 98 -8.52 0.60 13.16
C LEU A 98 -9.79 -0.19 13.48
N SER A 99 -9.64 -1.42 14.00
CA SER A 99 -10.75 -2.28 14.39
C SER A 99 -11.53 -1.68 15.55
N GLU A 100 -10.85 -1.18 16.60
CA GLU A 100 -11.46 -0.52 17.76
C GLU A 100 -12.19 0.77 17.36
N ALA A 101 -11.67 1.48 16.35
CA ALA A 101 -12.32 2.67 15.80
C ALA A 101 -13.50 2.34 14.87
N GLY A 102 -13.76 1.07 14.53
CA GLY A 102 -14.82 0.68 13.60
C GLY A 102 -14.57 1.05 12.14
N LEU A 103 -13.32 1.34 11.76
CA LEU A 103 -12.91 1.64 10.39
C LEU A 103 -12.66 0.35 9.60
N SER A 104 -12.93 0.39 8.30
CA SER A 104 -12.63 -0.72 7.40
C SER A 104 -11.28 -0.50 6.73
N ALA A 105 -10.38 -1.48 6.78
CA ALA A 105 -9.09 -1.37 6.13
C ALA A 105 -8.54 -2.71 5.64
N PHE A 106 -7.76 -2.63 4.55
CA PHE A 106 -6.71 -3.60 4.28
C PHE A 106 -5.40 -3.02 4.80
N VAL A 107 -4.68 -3.76 5.62
CA VAL A 107 -3.42 -3.31 6.22
C VAL A 107 -2.32 -4.27 5.82
N GLY A 108 -1.15 -3.79 5.45
CA GLY A 108 -0.03 -4.60 5.04
C GLY A 108 1.20 -4.43 5.92
N LYS A 109 1.77 -5.56 6.38
CA LYS A 109 3.16 -5.59 6.84
C LYS A 109 4.04 -5.42 5.61
N VAL A 110 4.87 -4.40 5.60
CA VAL A 110 5.81 -4.15 4.51
C VAL A 110 6.93 -5.18 4.54
N ASN A 111 7.38 -5.59 3.36
CA ASN A 111 8.50 -6.52 3.20
C ASN A 111 9.61 -5.85 2.39
N MET A 112 10.83 -5.89 2.91
CA MET A 112 12.05 -5.34 2.29
C MET A 112 13.26 -6.15 2.74
N ASP A 113 13.96 -6.81 1.79
CA ASP A 113 15.13 -7.63 2.08
C ASP A 113 16.37 -7.24 1.25
N ARG A 114 16.29 -6.11 0.53
CA ARG A 114 17.40 -5.59 -0.27
C ARG A 114 17.32 -4.07 -0.45
N ASN A 115 18.44 -3.43 -0.75
CA ASN A 115 18.53 -2.02 -1.14
C ASN A 115 17.81 -1.05 -0.17
N SER A 116 17.83 -1.38 1.10
CA SER A 116 17.25 -0.60 2.19
C SER A 116 18.32 -0.36 3.26
N PRO A 117 18.18 0.67 4.10
CA PRO A 117 19.14 0.90 5.18
C PRO A 117 19.22 -0.31 6.14
N ASP A 118 20.39 -0.57 6.70
CA ASP A 118 20.64 -1.71 7.61
C ASP A 118 19.68 -1.76 8.80
N TYR A 119 19.16 -0.61 9.23
CA TYR A 119 18.20 -0.50 10.32
C TYR A 119 16.73 -0.75 9.89
N LEU A 120 16.50 -0.94 8.60
CA LEU A 120 15.15 -1.14 8.03
C LEU A 120 15.15 -2.22 6.92
N ILE A 121 16.03 -3.20 7.01
CA ILE A 121 16.14 -4.34 6.10
C ILE A 121 15.88 -5.64 6.85
N GLU A 122 15.20 -6.58 6.20
CA GLU A 122 14.88 -7.88 6.77
C GLU A 122 15.78 -8.98 6.16
N ASP A 123 16.01 -10.06 6.91
CA ASP A 123 16.42 -11.32 6.30
C ASP A 123 15.24 -11.94 5.54
N THR A 124 15.49 -12.50 4.37
CA THR A 124 14.43 -13.04 3.49
C THR A 124 13.58 -14.11 4.18
N ASP A 125 14.20 -15.09 4.84
CA ASP A 125 13.48 -16.19 5.47
C ASP A 125 12.70 -15.71 6.69
N GLN A 126 13.29 -14.78 7.45
CA GLN A 126 12.62 -14.16 8.59
C GLN A 126 11.42 -13.32 8.13
N SER A 127 11.58 -12.53 7.06
CA SER A 127 10.49 -11.71 6.50
C SER A 127 9.31 -12.57 6.06
N LEU A 128 9.55 -13.71 5.38
CA LEU A 128 8.52 -14.65 4.97
C LEU A 128 7.87 -15.34 6.18
N HIS A 129 8.67 -15.75 7.17
CA HIS A 129 8.16 -16.34 8.40
C HIS A 129 7.25 -15.36 9.16
N ASP A 130 7.73 -14.14 9.39
CA ASP A 130 6.98 -13.10 10.10
C ASP A 130 5.71 -12.69 9.37
N THR A 131 5.76 -12.67 8.02
CA THR A 131 4.57 -12.42 7.20
C THR A 131 3.54 -13.53 7.37
N ARG A 132 3.95 -14.80 7.38
CA ARG A 132 3.06 -15.93 7.63
C ARG A 132 2.40 -15.83 9.00
N VAL A 133 3.18 -15.63 10.05
CA VAL A 133 2.69 -15.47 11.43
C VAL A 133 1.74 -14.28 11.52
N TRP A 134 2.10 -13.15 10.92
CA TRP A 134 1.25 -11.97 10.89
C TRP A 134 -0.08 -12.21 10.17
N LEU A 135 -0.09 -12.92 9.03
CA LEU A 135 -1.32 -13.28 8.32
C LEU A 135 -2.27 -14.13 9.18
N GLU A 136 -1.72 -15.03 10.00
CA GLU A 136 -2.50 -15.84 10.94
C GLU A 136 -3.08 -15.01 12.09
N GLU A 137 -2.25 -14.17 12.71
CA GLU A 137 -2.64 -13.30 13.82
C GLU A 137 -3.64 -12.21 13.37
N ALA A 138 -3.52 -11.72 12.14
CA ALA A 138 -4.40 -10.70 11.58
C ALA A 138 -5.87 -11.15 11.46
N ARG A 139 -6.14 -12.46 11.43
CA ARG A 139 -7.50 -13.00 11.35
C ARG A 139 -8.41 -12.57 12.51
N GLN A 140 -7.82 -12.24 13.66
CA GLN A 140 -8.57 -11.78 14.83
C GLN A 140 -9.30 -10.45 14.62
N PHE A 141 -8.90 -9.62 13.64
CA PHE A 141 -9.43 -8.27 13.42
C PHE A 141 -10.57 -8.22 12.38
N GLY A 142 -10.86 -9.34 11.69
CA GLY A 142 -11.94 -9.40 10.69
C GLY A 142 -13.32 -9.08 11.24
N PRO A 143 -14.33 -8.81 10.39
CA PRO A 143 -14.27 -8.73 8.92
C PRO A 143 -13.87 -7.35 8.37
N LEU A 144 -13.84 -6.30 9.21
CA LEU A 144 -13.59 -4.92 8.77
C LEU A 144 -12.11 -4.67 8.46
N VAL A 145 -11.21 -5.18 9.31
CA VAL A 145 -9.76 -4.98 9.14
C VAL A 145 -9.13 -6.30 8.71
N ARG A 146 -8.54 -6.30 7.53
CA ARG A 146 -8.01 -7.50 6.87
C ARG A 146 -6.57 -7.30 6.42
N PRO A 147 -5.77 -8.38 6.35
CA PRO A 147 -4.41 -8.29 5.84
C PRO A 147 -4.37 -8.15 4.31
N ILE A 148 -3.29 -7.54 3.83
CA ILE A 148 -2.90 -7.44 2.42
C ILE A 148 -1.39 -7.63 2.31
N VAL A 149 -0.93 -8.56 1.46
CA VAL A 149 0.51 -8.80 1.26
C VAL A 149 1.16 -7.58 0.59
N THR A 150 2.29 -7.14 1.14
CA THR A 150 2.83 -5.81 0.81
C THR A 150 4.35 -5.84 0.57
N PRO A 151 4.83 -6.40 -0.56
CA PRO A 151 6.17 -6.05 -1.03
C PRO A 151 6.22 -4.55 -1.25
N ARG A 152 7.21 -3.83 -0.70
CA ARG A 152 7.20 -2.36 -0.82
C ARG A 152 7.24 -1.94 -2.28
N PHE A 153 8.23 -2.41 -3.04
CA PHE A 153 8.38 -2.27 -4.48
C PHE A 153 9.54 -3.17 -4.95
N VAL A 154 9.68 -3.43 -6.22
CA VAL A 154 10.68 -4.37 -6.74
C VAL A 154 12.12 -4.04 -6.29
N PRO A 155 12.60 -2.78 -6.29
CA PRO A 155 13.97 -2.49 -5.88
C PRO A 155 14.32 -2.93 -4.45
N SER A 156 13.37 -2.95 -3.54
CA SER A 156 13.57 -3.33 -2.13
C SER A 156 13.31 -4.80 -1.81
N CYS A 157 12.97 -5.61 -2.82
CA CYS A 157 12.63 -7.03 -2.65
C CYS A 157 13.48 -7.90 -3.56
N THR A 158 14.10 -8.96 -3.02
CA THR A 158 14.74 -9.98 -3.85
C THR A 158 13.68 -10.83 -4.59
N SER A 159 14.07 -11.47 -5.68
CA SER A 159 13.21 -12.43 -6.41
C SER A 159 12.72 -13.55 -5.49
N ARG A 160 13.56 -13.99 -4.53
CA ARG A 160 13.19 -14.99 -3.53
C ARG A 160 12.10 -14.51 -2.61
N LEU A 161 12.22 -13.29 -2.07
CA LEU A 161 11.18 -12.69 -1.23
C LEU A 161 9.88 -12.50 -2.01
N MET A 162 9.95 -11.92 -3.22
CA MET A 162 8.77 -11.69 -4.05
C MET A 162 8.02 -12.98 -4.36
N SER A 163 8.73 -14.07 -4.75
CA SER A 163 8.10 -15.38 -5.01
C SER A 163 7.42 -15.94 -3.78
N GLY A 164 8.12 -15.89 -2.62
CA GLY A 164 7.54 -16.35 -1.35
C GLY A 164 6.31 -15.56 -0.93
N LEU A 165 6.29 -14.24 -1.15
CA LEU A 165 5.12 -13.40 -0.86
C LEU A 165 3.95 -13.70 -1.81
N GLY A 166 4.23 -13.95 -3.11
CA GLY A 166 3.22 -14.39 -4.06
C GLY A 166 2.60 -15.73 -3.65
N ASP A 167 3.41 -16.68 -3.20
CA ASP A 167 2.93 -17.97 -2.69
C ASP A 167 2.07 -17.82 -1.42
N LEU A 168 2.49 -16.97 -0.47
CA LEU A 168 1.70 -16.67 0.73
C LEU A 168 0.36 -16.01 0.38
N ALA A 169 0.34 -15.06 -0.55
CA ALA A 169 -0.89 -14.40 -0.97
C ALA A 169 -1.91 -15.40 -1.54
N VAL A 170 -1.45 -16.35 -2.34
CA VAL A 170 -2.29 -17.43 -2.90
C VAL A 170 -2.73 -18.41 -1.81
N GLU A 171 -1.81 -18.88 -0.96
CA GLU A 171 -2.09 -19.82 0.13
C GLU A 171 -3.16 -19.28 1.09
N TYR A 172 -3.04 -18.02 1.47
CA TYR A 172 -3.97 -17.37 2.41
C TYR A 172 -5.19 -16.73 1.73
N ASN A 173 -5.22 -16.72 0.39
CA ASN A 173 -6.23 -16.03 -0.42
C ASN A 173 -6.45 -14.57 0.02
N VAL A 174 -5.36 -13.82 0.13
CA VAL A 174 -5.34 -12.40 0.50
C VAL A 174 -4.87 -11.55 -0.68
N PRO A 175 -5.36 -10.30 -0.80
CA PRO A 175 -4.94 -9.40 -1.87
C PRO A 175 -3.48 -8.98 -1.71
N ILE A 176 -2.96 -8.33 -2.75
CA ILE A 176 -1.61 -7.77 -2.81
C ILE A 176 -1.68 -6.28 -3.09
N GLN A 177 -0.77 -5.51 -2.49
CA GLN A 177 -0.50 -4.12 -2.85
C GLN A 177 1.00 -3.88 -3.03
N SER A 178 1.35 -2.96 -3.93
CA SER A 178 2.73 -2.49 -4.10
C SER A 178 2.75 -1.15 -4.84
N HIS A 179 3.95 -0.67 -5.22
CA HIS A 179 4.16 0.50 -6.06
C HIS A 179 4.61 0.06 -7.45
N LEU A 180 4.18 0.78 -8.48
CA LEU A 180 4.50 0.44 -9.87
C LEU A 180 4.71 1.70 -10.70
N SER A 181 5.89 1.79 -11.32
CA SER A 181 6.23 2.80 -12.35
C SER A 181 5.89 4.24 -11.92
N GLU A 182 6.32 4.60 -10.70
CA GLU A 182 6.11 5.94 -10.15
C GLU A 182 7.11 6.94 -10.71
N ASN A 183 8.41 6.58 -10.78
CA ASN A 183 9.49 7.48 -11.15
C ASN A 183 10.43 6.84 -12.18
N HIS A 184 10.99 7.63 -13.10
CA HIS A 184 11.89 7.12 -14.13
C HIS A 184 13.14 6.44 -13.55
N GLY A 185 13.75 7.04 -12.50
CA GLY A 185 14.92 6.45 -11.85
C GLY A 185 14.61 5.11 -11.19
N GLU A 186 13.40 4.95 -10.64
CA GLU A 186 12.89 3.67 -10.12
C GLU A 186 12.79 2.62 -11.24
N ILE A 187 12.21 2.98 -12.38
CA ILE A 187 12.04 2.08 -13.54
C ILE A 187 13.39 1.62 -14.08
N GLU A 188 14.34 2.55 -14.25
CA GLU A 188 15.70 2.23 -14.68
C GLU A 188 16.39 1.28 -13.70
N TRP A 189 16.19 1.49 -12.40
CA TRP A 189 16.73 0.63 -11.37
C TRP A 189 16.14 -0.78 -11.43
N VAL A 190 14.81 -0.92 -11.58
CA VAL A 190 14.15 -2.21 -11.77
C VAL A 190 14.70 -2.93 -12.99
N HIS A 191 14.85 -2.24 -14.12
CA HIS A 191 15.41 -2.82 -15.34
C HIS A 191 16.85 -3.32 -15.16
N SER A 192 17.65 -2.60 -14.37
CA SER A 192 19.03 -3.04 -14.03
C SER A 192 19.07 -4.27 -13.14
N LEU A 193 18.08 -4.44 -12.25
CA LEU A 193 17.98 -5.56 -11.31
C LEU A 193 17.34 -6.81 -11.94
N HIS A 194 16.52 -6.63 -12.96
CA HIS A 194 15.77 -7.68 -13.67
C HIS A 194 15.91 -7.52 -15.20
N PRO A 195 17.14 -7.66 -15.75
CA PRO A 195 17.40 -7.39 -17.17
C PRO A 195 16.73 -8.39 -18.13
N ASP A 196 16.32 -9.55 -17.62
CA ASP A 196 15.66 -10.60 -18.40
C ASP A 196 14.12 -10.43 -18.43
N SER A 197 13.55 -9.57 -17.60
CA SER A 197 12.12 -9.28 -17.59
C SER A 197 11.79 -8.22 -18.65
N SER A 198 10.66 -8.37 -19.34
CA SER A 198 10.28 -7.48 -20.45
C SER A 198 9.87 -6.09 -19.97
N SER A 199 9.34 -5.99 -18.73
CA SER A 199 8.86 -4.75 -18.14
C SER A 199 8.83 -4.83 -16.60
N TYR A 200 8.59 -3.68 -15.95
CA TYR A 200 8.39 -3.64 -14.49
C TYR A 200 7.16 -4.47 -14.08
N THR A 201 6.07 -4.38 -14.82
CA THR A 201 4.84 -5.15 -14.61
C THR A 201 5.10 -6.66 -14.72
N ASP A 202 5.91 -7.09 -15.69
CA ASP A 202 6.23 -8.51 -15.87
C ASP A 202 7.03 -9.07 -14.70
N VAL A 203 7.90 -8.28 -14.04
CA VAL A 203 8.59 -8.72 -12.82
C VAL A 203 7.57 -9.13 -11.74
N TYR A 204 6.50 -8.37 -11.54
CA TYR A 204 5.46 -8.75 -10.59
C TYR A 204 4.69 -10.01 -11.02
N CYS A 205 4.41 -10.17 -12.31
CA CYS A 205 3.73 -11.35 -12.85
C CYS A 205 4.58 -12.63 -12.67
N GLU A 206 5.88 -12.56 -12.95
CA GLU A 206 6.83 -13.67 -12.80
C GLU A 206 6.89 -14.21 -11.37
N HIS A 207 6.68 -13.32 -10.38
CA HIS A 207 6.67 -13.67 -8.96
C HIS A 207 5.26 -13.90 -8.39
N ARG A 208 4.23 -14.03 -9.23
CA ARG A 208 2.83 -14.27 -8.82
C ARG A 208 2.25 -13.17 -7.92
N LEU A 209 2.81 -11.95 -8.03
CA LEU A 209 2.33 -10.77 -7.31
C LEU A 209 1.25 -10.00 -8.11
N MET A 210 1.02 -10.40 -9.36
CA MET A 210 -0.10 -9.94 -10.19
C MET A 210 -0.76 -11.13 -10.91
N GLY A 211 -2.09 -11.05 -11.09
CA GLY A 211 -2.86 -12.04 -11.86
C GLY A 211 -3.30 -13.29 -11.10
N THR A 212 -2.94 -13.48 -9.83
CA THR A 212 -3.29 -14.66 -9.03
C THR A 212 -4.36 -14.37 -7.98
N VAL A 213 -4.28 -13.22 -7.33
CA VAL A 213 -5.24 -12.70 -6.36
C VAL A 213 -5.52 -11.23 -6.68
N PRO A 214 -6.57 -10.60 -6.10
CA PRO A 214 -6.80 -9.18 -6.30
C PRO A 214 -5.58 -8.34 -5.96
N THR A 215 -5.18 -7.45 -6.86
CA THR A 215 -3.95 -6.66 -6.73
C THR A 215 -4.23 -5.18 -6.94
N VAL A 216 -3.61 -4.32 -6.11
CA VAL A 216 -3.64 -2.87 -6.20
C VAL A 216 -2.23 -2.35 -6.36
N MET A 217 -1.98 -1.58 -7.41
CA MET A 217 -0.70 -0.94 -7.67
C MET A 217 -0.83 0.58 -7.56
N ALA A 218 0.01 1.19 -6.72
CA ALA A 218 0.02 2.63 -6.56
C ALA A 218 0.78 3.32 -7.69
N HIS A 219 0.40 4.56 -7.98
CA HIS A 219 0.97 5.51 -8.93
C HIS A 219 0.73 5.16 -10.41
N CYS A 220 1.38 4.17 -10.96
CA CYS A 220 1.22 3.72 -12.37
C CYS A 220 1.32 4.85 -13.39
N ILE A 221 2.35 5.73 -13.25
CA ILE A 221 2.48 6.96 -14.03
C ILE A 221 3.07 6.66 -15.42
N HIS A 222 4.12 5.86 -15.45
CA HIS A 222 4.98 5.67 -16.63
C HIS A 222 4.85 4.25 -17.23
N LEU A 223 3.60 3.82 -17.44
CA LEU A 223 3.33 2.51 -18.05
C LEU A 223 3.36 2.57 -19.58
N SER A 224 3.93 1.55 -20.22
CA SER A 224 3.77 1.30 -21.66
C SER A 224 2.37 0.77 -21.99
N ASP A 225 2.03 0.69 -23.28
CA ASP A 225 0.75 0.11 -23.70
C ASP A 225 0.68 -1.38 -23.38
N GLU A 226 1.78 -2.10 -23.51
CA GLU A 226 1.90 -3.53 -23.20
C GLU A 226 1.72 -3.77 -21.69
N GLU A 227 2.27 -2.89 -20.84
CA GLU A 227 2.07 -2.97 -19.39
C GLU A 227 0.62 -2.68 -18.99
N MET A 228 -0.04 -1.72 -19.65
CA MET A 228 -1.46 -1.45 -19.44
C MET A 228 -2.34 -2.64 -19.85
N GLU A 229 -2.02 -3.30 -20.98
CA GLU A 229 -2.72 -4.52 -21.39
C GLU A 229 -2.53 -5.63 -20.35
N ARG A 230 -1.31 -5.82 -19.84
CA ARG A 230 -1.01 -6.78 -18.77
C ARG A 230 -1.81 -6.49 -17.52
N MET A 231 -1.94 -5.22 -17.11
CA MET A 231 -2.76 -4.83 -15.96
C MET A 231 -4.25 -5.10 -16.19
N HIS A 232 -4.74 -4.89 -17.40
CA HIS A 232 -6.12 -5.24 -17.78
C HIS A 232 -6.36 -6.75 -17.69
N GLU A 233 -5.49 -7.57 -18.30
CA GLU A 233 -5.58 -9.03 -18.26
C GLU A 233 -5.57 -9.60 -16.84
N THR A 234 -4.71 -9.06 -15.98
CA THR A 234 -4.57 -9.46 -14.57
C THR A 234 -5.62 -8.85 -13.65
N LYS A 235 -6.47 -7.97 -14.17
CA LYS A 235 -7.47 -7.21 -13.40
C LYS A 235 -6.86 -6.43 -12.23
N THR A 236 -5.63 -5.96 -12.42
CA THR A 236 -4.93 -5.15 -11.43
C THR A 236 -5.52 -3.76 -11.39
N MET A 237 -5.83 -3.27 -10.19
CA MET A 237 -6.38 -1.95 -9.95
C MET A 237 -5.26 -0.93 -9.74
N VAL A 238 -5.46 0.30 -10.22
CA VAL A 238 -4.57 1.43 -9.95
C VAL A 238 -5.10 2.23 -8.77
N ALA A 239 -4.24 2.46 -7.78
CA ALA A 239 -4.45 3.51 -6.78
C ALA A 239 -3.80 4.80 -7.32
N HIS A 240 -4.62 5.77 -7.69
CA HIS A 240 -4.15 7.05 -8.22
C HIS A 240 -3.79 8.00 -7.08
N CYS A 241 -2.55 8.46 -7.04
CA CYS A 241 -1.97 9.28 -5.98
C CYS A 241 -1.59 10.67 -6.51
N PRO A 242 -2.53 11.51 -7.00
CA PRO A 242 -2.20 12.73 -7.73
C PRO A 242 -1.35 13.70 -6.91
N TYR A 243 -1.64 13.83 -5.63
CA TYR A 243 -0.93 14.74 -4.74
C TYR A 243 0.53 14.30 -4.51
N SER A 244 0.75 13.03 -4.21
CA SER A 244 2.09 12.45 -4.07
C SER A 244 2.89 12.57 -5.36
N ASN A 245 2.28 12.20 -6.50
CA ASN A 245 2.92 12.24 -7.81
C ASN A 245 3.47 13.63 -8.16
N VAL A 246 2.72 14.69 -7.84
CA VAL A 246 3.13 16.07 -8.10
C VAL A 246 4.19 16.53 -7.10
N ASN A 247 4.02 16.20 -5.81
CA ASN A 247 4.95 16.61 -4.75
C ASN A 247 6.35 16.04 -4.92
N LEU A 248 6.47 14.80 -5.39
CA LEU A 248 7.74 14.12 -5.62
C LEU A 248 8.25 14.31 -7.07
N SER A 249 7.61 15.18 -7.84
CA SER A 249 7.95 15.39 -9.26
C SER A 249 7.93 14.12 -10.09
N SER A 250 7.15 13.11 -9.67
CA SER A 250 7.05 11.82 -10.36
C SER A 250 6.32 11.92 -11.69
N GLY A 251 5.37 12.86 -11.83
CA GLY A 251 4.64 13.10 -13.06
C GLY A 251 3.12 13.09 -12.91
N ILE A 252 2.41 13.02 -14.03
CA ILE A 252 0.95 12.98 -14.08
C ILE A 252 0.52 11.64 -14.69
N ALA A 253 -0.19 10.83 -13.91
CA ALA A 253 -0.69 9.55 -14.38
C ALA A 253 -1.68 9.73 -15.56
N PRO A 254 -1.57 8.91 -16.62
CA PRO A 254 -2.39 9.03 -17.84
C PRO A 254 -3.79 8.43 -17.65
N ILE A 255 -4.58 8.98 -16.73
CA ILE A 255 -5.86 8.44 -16.26
C ILE A 255 -6.81 8.06 -17.40
N ARG A 256 -6.95 8.95 -18.41
CA ARG A 256 -7.83 8.67 -19.56
C ARG A 256 -7.35 7.45 -20.36
N LYS A 257 -6.03 7.30 -20.51
CA LYS A 257 -5.44 6.16 -21.22
C LYS A 257 -5.65 4.86 -20.46
N LEU A 258 -5.43 4.87 -19.13
CA LEU A 258 -5.69 3.73 -18.25
C LEU A 258 -7.18 3.30 -18.32
N LEU A 259 -8.11 4.24 -18.23
CA LEU A 259 -9.55 3.95 -18.37
C LEU A 259 -9.91 3.38 -19.74
N ASN A 260 -9.28 3.87 -20.82
CA ASN A 260 -9.53 3.36 -22.17
C ASN A 260 -9.01 1.91 -22.35
N HIS A 261 -7.99 1.49 -21.57
CA HIS A 261 -7.55 0.09 -21.51
C HIS A 261 -8.42 -0.77 -20.58
N GLY A 262 -9.51 -0.20 -20.01
CA GLY A 262 -10.41 -0.94 -19.11
C GLY A 262 -9.84 -1.21 -17.72
N ILE A 263 -8.82 -0.46 -17.30
CA ILE A 263 -8.19 -0.62 -15.98
C ILE A 263 -9.05 0.11 -14.94
N SER A 264 -9.34 -0.56 -13.83
CA SER A 264 -10.03 0.05 -12.69
C SER A 264 -9.11 0.99 -11.94
N ILE A 265 -9.59 2.20 -11.64
CA ILE A 265 -8.82 3.24 -10.94
C ILE A 265 -9.61 3.69 -9.71
N ALA A 266 -8.90 3.87 -8.60
CA ALA A 266 -9.43 4.49 -7.38
C ALA A 266 -8.45 5.55 -6.85
N LEU A 267 -8.92 6.43 -5.98
CA LEU A 267 -8.13 7.42 -5.25
C LEU A 267 -7.73 6.87 -3.89
#